data_036582d7f08ad7d1efadf72918c23ca1
#
_entry.id   036582d7f08ad7d1efadf72918c23ca1
#
_cell.length_a   1.000
_cell.length_b   1.000
_cell.length_c   1.000
_cell.angle_alpha   90.00
_cell.angle_beta   90.00
_cell.angle_gamma   90.00
#
_symmetry.space_group_name_H-M   'P 1'
#
loop_
_entity.id
_entity.type
_entity.pdbx_description
1 polymer ?
#
loop_
_entity_poly.entity_id
_entity_poly.type
_entity_poly.pdbx_seq_one_letter_code
_entity_poly.pdbx_strand_id
1 'polypeptide(L)'
;MSSLRKKRAPGTAAYGLPLVSRLPRSFATLLIIVAMVLTAAALVYPVAKSAGAYRSAPVSDDHAVAQTPTGPLTALDRDFVKRVRLAGLWEIPAGRMALAKGASPGVKEAGRHLVQGHTDLDKAVLTAAQTLNLDVPSEPSAQQQGWLEQLDAAQGGEFDELFANILRSAHGQVFAVVAQVRAGTQNSTIRDLASTANGTVLDHMNVLEDTQLVKFDKLTAQPTGSAAPSASRSPAPAGSSR
;
A
#
# COMPACT_ATOMS: atom_id res chain seq x y z
N MET A 1 17.78 97.93 -24.02
CA MET A 1 16.32 97.87 -24.08
C MET A 1 15.98 96.44 -24.52
N SER A 2 15.66 95.55 -23.58
CA SER A 2 15.24 94.19 -23.94
C SER A 2 14.21 93.70 -22.94
N SER A 3 13.01 93.46 -23.40
CA SER A 3 11.82 93.08 -22.68
C SER A 3 11.86 91.53 -22.42
N LEU A 4 11.94 91.13 -21.16
CA LEU A 4 11.84 89.76 -20.75
C LEU A 4 10.39 89.36 -20.62
N ARG A 5 9.94 88.51 -21.52
CA ARG A 5 8.62 87.92 -21.53
C ARG A 5 8.60 86.61 -20.66
N LYS A 6 7.88 86.71 -19.55
CA LYS A 6 7.68 85.67 -18.54
C LYS A 6 6.72 84.59 -19.12
N LYS A 7 7.22 83.35 -19.42
CA LYS A 7 6.38 82.23 -19.80
C LYS A 7 5.72 81.61 -18.54
N ARG A 8 4.42 81.53 -18.57
CA ARG A 8 3.62 80.75 -17.56
C ARG A 8 3.78 79.24 -17.83
N ALA A 9 4.03 78.52 -16.76
CA ALA A 9 3.98 77.01 -16.76
C ALA A 9 2.53 76.54 -16.67
N PRO A 10 2.21 75.39 -17.31
CA PRO A 10 0.88 74.79 -17.24
C PRO A 10 0.67 74.10 -15.89
N GLY A 11 -0.53 74.19 -15.38
CA GLY A 11 -0.97 73.60 -14.11
C GLY A 11 -0.94 72.13 -14.07
N THR A 12 -0.44 71.57 -13.00
CA THR A 12 -0.51 70.14 -12.65
C THR A 12 -1.93 69.82 -12.20
N ALA A 13 -2.56 68.91 -12.95
CA ALA A 13 -3.83 68.27 -12.57
C ALA A 13 -3.59 67.40 -11.33
N ALA A 14 -4.21 67.74 -10.22
CA ALA A 14 -4.22 66.91 -9.04
C ALA A 14 -5.16 65.70 -9.28
N TYR A 15 -4.60 64.50 -9.44
CA TYR A 15 -5.37 63.29 -9.38
C TYR A 15 -5.79 63.06 -7.92
N GLY A 16 -7.07 63.25 -7.63
CA GLY A 16 -7.68 62.90 -6.36
C GLY A 16 -7.59 61.37 -6.12
N LEU A 17 -6.81 60.97 -5.13
CA LEU A 17 -6.84 59.59 -4.64
C LEU A 17 -8.21 59.32 -4.00
N PRO A 18 -8.80 58.11 -4.23
CA PRO A 18 -10.08 57.80 -3.62
C PRO A 18 -9.94 57.76 -2.10
N LEU A 19 -10.88 58.42 -1.45
CA LEU A 19 -11.04 58.46 0.01
C LEU A 19 -11.31 57.04 0.51
N VAL A 20 -10.27 56.30 0.91
CA VAL A 20 -10.45 55.06 1.64
C VAL A 20 -11.04 55.43 3.00
N SER A 21 -12.34 55.23 3.13
CA SER A 21 -13.07 55.40 4.38
C SER A 21 -12.39 54.57 5.46
N ARG A 22 -11.83 55.23 6.48
CA ARG A 22 -11.19 54.58 7.62
C ARG A 22 -12.28 53.84 8.39
N LEU A 23 -12.39 52.52 8.18
CA LEU A 23 -13.19 51.63 9.02
C LEU A 23 -12.73 51.79 10.48
N PRO A 24 -13.63 51.92 11.46
CA PRO A 24 -13.24 52.01 12.86
C PRO A 24 -12.42 50.77 13.24
N ARG A 25 -11.34 50.97 13.99
CA ARG A 25 -10.38 49.88 14.34
C ARG A 25 -11.05 48.63 14.93
N SER A 26 -12.18 48.83 15.62
CA SER A 26 -13.01 47.73 16.13
C SER A 26 -13.63 46.86 15.03
N PHE A 27 -14.02 47.46 13.88
CA PHE A 27 -14.60 46.74 12.75
C PHE A 27 -13.55 45.93 11.98
N ALA A 28 -12.34 46.49 11.80
CA ALA A 28 -11.22 45.78 11.19
C ALA A 28 -10.77 44.58 12.05
N THR A 29 -10.73 44.78 13.36
CA THR A 29 -10.39 43.68 14.30
C THR A 29 -11.46 42.58 14.28
N LEU A 30 -12.73 42.94 14.24
CA LEU A 30 -13.83 41.95 14.14
C LEU A 30 -13.74 41.17 12.84
N LEU A 31 -13.47 41.80 11.70
CA LEU A 31 -13.30 41.13 10.40
C LEU A 31 -12.11 40.15 10.41
N ILE A 32 -11.01 40.51 11.03
CA ILE A 32 -9.85 39.62 11.16
C ILE A 32 -10.19 38.39 12.02
N ILE A 33 -10.90 38.61 13.15
CA ILE A 33 -11.32 37.52 14.01
C ILE A 33 -12.27 36.59 13.28
N VAL A 34 -13.26 37.11 12.56
CA VAL A 34 -14.22 36.31 11.77
C VAL A 34 -13.50 35.55 10.65
N ALA A 35 -12.56 36.20 9.94
CA ALA A 35 -11.76 35.52 8.93
C ALA A 35 -10.90 34.39 9.53
N MET A 36 -10.27 34.60 10.68
CA MET A 36 -9.50 33.53 11.35
C MET A 36 -10.38 32.38 11.83
N VAL A 37 -11.57 32.65 12.36
CA VAL A 37 -12.52 31.61 12.78
C VAL A 37 -13.03 30.82 11.57
N LEU A 38 -13.34 31.47 10.46
CA LEU A 38 -13.76 30.79 9.22
C LEU A 38 -12.63 29.96 8.62
N THR A 39 -11.39 30.46 8.66
CA THR A 39 -10.22 29.70 8.18
C THR A 39 -9.96 28.49 9.08
N ALA A 40 -10.05 28.63 10.40
CA ALA A 40 -9.92 27.53 11.34
C ALA A 40 -11.05 26.51 11.16
N ALA A 41 -12.29 26.95 10.97
CA ALA A 41 -13.42 26.07 10.68
C ALA A 41 -13.26 25.34 9.34
N ALA A 42 -12.74 26.00 8.30
CA ALA A 42 -12.47 25.38 7.00
C ALA A 42 -11.34 24.34 7.04
N LEU A 43 -10.38 24.48 7.94
CA LEU A 43 -9.30 23.52 8.15
C LEU A 43 -9.73 22.34 9.06
N VAL A 44 -10.53 22.61 10.10
CA VAL A 44 -10.97 21.60 11.07
C VAL A 44 -12.15 20.77 10.54
N TYR A 45 -13.06 21.39 9.77
CA TYR A 45 -14.25 20.71 9.26
C TYR A 45 -13.95 19.51 8.34
N PRO A 46 -13.04 19.58 7.34
CA PRO A 46 -12.68 18.42 6.55
C PRO A 46 -11.92 17.38 7.38
N VAL A 47 -11.08 17.79 8.36
CA VAL A 47 -10.39 16.86 9.26
C VAL A 47 -11.38 16.15 10.19
N ALA A 48 -12.35 16.86 10.74
CA ALA A 48 -13.39 16.25 11.58
C ALA A 48 -14.33 15.32 10.78
N LYS A 49 -14.64 15.67 9.52
CA LYS A 49 -15.41 14.81 8.62
C LYS A 49 -14.63 13.59 8.16
N SER A 50 -13.33 13.72 7.88
CA SER A 50 -12.45 12.60 7.54
C SER A 50 -12.14 11.72 8.74
N ALA A 51 -12.01 12.27 9.97
CA ALA A 51 -11.88 11.46 11.19
C ALA A 51 -13.13 10.60 11.46
N GLY A 52 -14.32 11.03 11.02
CA GLY A 52 -15.54 10.21 10.98
C GLY A 52 -15.54 9.16 9.85
N ALA A 53 -14.83 9.42 8.75
CA ALA A 53 -14.69 8.49 7.62
C ALA A 53 -13.52 7.49 7.80
N TYR A 54 -12.56 7.80 8.66
CA TYR A 54 -11.54 6.85 9.14
C TYR A 54 -12.05 5.93 10.27
N ARG A 55 -13.33 6.01 10.64
CA ARG A 55 -13.99 4.82 11.16
C ARG A 55 -14.00 3.85 10.00
N SER A 56 -12.97 2.99 10.00
CA SER A 56 -12.83 1.86 9.12
C SER A 56 -14.22 1.32 8.82
N ALA A 57 -14.61 1.31 7.54
CA ALA A 57 -15.67 0.40 7.13
C ALA A 57 -15.31 -0.92 7.81
N PRO A 58 -16.19 -1.57 8.56
CA PRO A 58 -15.87 -2.84 9.15
C PRO A 58 -15.34 -3.68 7.98
N VAL A 59 -14.04 -4.07 8.06
CA VAL A 59 -13.54 -5.16 7.25
C VAL A 59 -14.41 -6.32 7.66
N SER A 60 -15.32 -6.70 6.78
CA SER A 60 -16.46 -7.55 7.07
C SER A 60 -16.09 -9.02 7.29
N ASP A 61 -14.94 -9.30 7.91
CA ASP A 61 -14.50 -10.63 8.33
C ASP A 61 -13.79 -10.62 9.69
N ASP A 62 -14.10 -9.66 10.55
CA ASP A 62 -13.53 -9.56 11.90
C ASP A 62 -14.20 -10.52 12.91
N HIS A 63 -15.05 -11.42 12.44
CA HIS A 63 -15.60 -12.45 13.28
C HIS A 63 -14.55 -13.53 13.54
N ALA A 64 -14.25 -13.74 14.84
CA ALA A 64 -13.41 -14.85 15.25
C ALA A 64 -14.00 -16.18 14.74
N VAL A 65 -13.23 -16.89 13.92
CA VAL A 65 -13.60 -18.23 13.44
C VAL A 65 -13.15 -19.32 14.41
N ALA A 66 -12.27 -18.97 15.37
CA ALA A 66 -11.86 -19.83 16.47
C ALA A 66 -11.36 -18.99 17.67
N GLN A 67 -11.47 -19.54 18.86
CA GLN A 67 -10.80 -19.05 20.06
C GLN A 67 -9.53 -19.88 20.29
N THR A 68 -8.42 -19.19 20.58
CA THR A 68 -7.13 -19.83 20.86
C THR A 68 -6.56 -19.29 22.17
N PRO A 69 -5.57 -19.97 22.79
CA PRO A 69 -4.91 -19.45 23.99
C PRO A 69 -4.23 -18.09 23.81
N THR A 70 -3.90 -17.71 22.55
CA THR A 70 -3.22 -16.46 22.20
C THR A 70 -4.17 -15.37 21.71
N GLY A 71 -5.47 -15.60 21.77
CA GLY A 71 -6.53 -14.67 21.38
C GLY A 71 -7.43 -15.21 20.26
N PRO A 72 -8.47 -14.46 19.89
CA PRO A 72 -9.37 -14.84 18.80
C PRO A 72 -8.61 -14.93 17.47
N LEU A 73 -8.98 -15.89 16.65
CA LEU A 73 -8.41 -16.10 15.30
C LEU A 73 -9.48 -15.80 14.26
N THR A 74 -9.18 -14.90 13.33
CA THR A 74 -10.08 -14.48 12.25
C THR A 74 -9.82 -15.26 10.96
N ALA A 75 -10.71 -15.15 9.97
CA ALA A 75 -10.50 -15.69 8.64
C ALA A 75 -9.28 -15.02 7.96
N LEU A 76 -9.10 -13.71 8.16
CA LEU A 76 -7.95 -12.97 7.66
C LEU A 76 -6.63 -13.46 8.26
N ASP A 77 -6.61 -13.77 9.56
CA ASP A 77 -5.43 -14.34 10.23
C ASP A 77 -5.04 -15.69 9.63
N ARG A 78 -6.02 -16.56 9.33
CA ARG A 78 -5.76 -17.86 8.70
C ARG A 78 -5.24 -17.70 7.26
N ASP A 79 -5.84 -16.81 6.48
CA ASP A 79 -5.39 -16.53 5.12
C ASP A 79 -3.96 -15.95 5.12
N PHE A 80 -3.65 -15.08 6.08
CA PHE A 80 -2.30 -14.55 6.27
C PHE A 80 -1.26 -15.66 6.54
N VAL A 81 -1.51 -16.55 7.49
CA VAL A 81 -0.61 -17.69 7.78
C VAL A 81 -0.38 -18.52 6.51
N LYS A 82 -1.44 -18.83 5.76
CA LYS A 82 -1.35 -19.55 4.50
C LYS A 82 -0.48 -18.82 3.47
N ARG A 83 -0.65 -17.50 3.30
CA ARG A 83 0.12 -16.68 2.35
C ARG A 83 1.59 -16.63 2.72
N VAL A 84 1.90 -16.42 4.00
CA VAL A 84 3.30 -16.41 4.47
C VAL A 84 3.97 -17.77 4.21
N ARG A 85 3.26 -18.89 4.45
CA ARG A 85 3.79 -20.22 4.15
C ARG A 85 4.01 -20.42 2.65
N LEU A 86 3.04 -20.04 1.83
CA LEU A 86 3.15 -20.13 0.37
C LEU A 86 4.31 -19.28 -0.17
N ALA A 87 4.59 -18.11 0.43
CA ALA A 87 5.73 -17.28 0.04
C ALA A 87 7.06 -18.06 0.21
N GLY A 88 7.32 -18.65 1.37
CA GLY A 88 8.53 -19.44 1.61
C GLY A 88 8.70 -20.60 0.62
N LEU A 89 7.61 -21.26 0.26
CA LEU A 89 7.64 -22.43 -0.62
C LEU A 89 8.15 -22.11 -2.04
N TRP A 90 7.91 -20.92 -2.57
CA TRP A 90 8.35 -20.57 -3.92
C TRP A 90 9.50 -19.55 -3.95
N GLU A 91 9.60 -18.64 -2.96
CA GLU A 91 10.60 -17.58 -2.98
C GLU A 91 11.99 -18.09 -2.57
N ILE A 92 12.08 -19.13 -1.74
CA ILE A 92 13.36 -19.81 -1.48
C ILE A 92 13.92 -20.46 -2.77
N PRO A 93 13.17 -21.27 -3.53
CA PRO A 93 13.63 -21.76 -4.84
C PRO A 93 13.98 -20.63 -5.82
N ALA A 94 13.15 -19.58 -5.94
CA ALA A 94 13.43 -18.45 -6.81
C ALA A 94 14.73 -17.72 -6.42
N GLY A 95 14.96 -17.48 -5.13
CA GLY A 95 16.20 -16.90 -4.63
C GLY A 95 17.43 -17.77 -4.92
N ARG A 96 17.31 -19.11 -4.82
CA ARG A 96 18.38 -20.03 -5.21
C ARG A 96 18.68 -19.97 -6.72
N MET A 97 17.65 -19.84 -7.57
CA MET A 97 17.85 -19.61 -9.00
C MET A 97 18.61 -18.30 -9.26
N ALA A 98 18.28 -17.22 -8.53
CA ALA A 98 19.00 -15.95 -8.65
C ALA A 98 20.47 -16.06 -8.25
N LEU A 99 20.78 -16.82 -7.21
CA LEU A 99 22.18 -17.10 -6.81
C LEU A 99 22.94 -17.90 -7.88
N ALA A 100 22.26 -18.88 -8.50
CA ALA A 100 22.88 -19.78 -9.47
C ALA A 100 23.09 -19.14 -10.84
N LYS A 101 22.07 -18.44 -11.38
CA LYS A 101 22.06 -17.98 -12.77
C LYS A 101 21.77 -16.48 -12.97
N GLY A 102 21.55 -15.71 -11.90
CA GLY A 102 21.45 -14.25 -12.01
C GLY A 102 22.68 -13.65 -12.68
N ALA A 103 22.48 -12.77 -13.66
CA ALA A 103 23.57 -12.15 -14.41
C ALA A 103 24.18 -10.99 -13.62
N SER A 104 23.37 -10.16 -12.95
CA SER A 104 23.83 -9.01 -12.19
C SER A 104 24.14 -9.32 -10.73
N PRO A 105 25.12 -8.61 -10.13
CA PRO A 105 25.39 -8.73 -8.70
C PRO A 105 24.18 -8.37 -7.83
N GLY A 106 23.38 -7.35 -8.24
CA GLY A 106 22.19 -6.91 -7.51
C GLY A 106 21.11 -8.00 -7.42
N VAL A 107 20.87 -8.75 -8.51
CA VAL A 107 19.92 -9.88 -8.50
C VAL A 107 20.43 -11.02 -7.62
N LYS A 108 21.73 -11.32 -7.61
CA LYS A 108 22.31 -12.32 -6.70
C LYS A 108 22.17 -11.89 -5.24
N GLU A 109 22.39 -10.61 -4.95
CA GLU A 109 22.22 -10.07 -3.61
C GLU A 109 20.75 -10.18 -3.17
N ALA A 110 19.79 -9.76 -4.01
CA ALA A 110 18.37 -9.95 -3.74
C ALA A 110 18.02 -11.43 -3.52
N GLY A 111 18.58 -12.34 -4.33
CA GLY A 111 18.43 -13.79 -4.15
C GLY A 111 18.92 -14.28 -2.80
N ARG A 112 20.02 -13.75 -2.30
CA ARG A 112 20.58 -14.09 -0.98
C ARG A 112 19.63 -13.63 0.15
N HIS A 113 19.12 -12.39 0.09
CA HIS A 113 18.13 -11.87 1.03
C HIS A 113 16.86 -12.71 1.05
N LEU A 114 16.32 -13.06 -0.13
CA LEU A 114 15.13 -13.88 -0.22
C LEU A 114 15.33 -15.26 0.43
N VAL A 115 16.44 -15.95 0.13
CA VAL A 115 16.73 -17.27 0.72
C VAL A 115 16.82 -17.18 2.23
N GLN A 116 17.56 -16.20 2.74
CA GLN A 116 17.77 -16.03 4.19
C GLN A 116 16.44 -15.64 4.88
N GLY A 117 15.82 -14.56 4.45
CA GLY A 117 14.61 -14.01 5.07
C GLY A 117 13.45 -15.01 5.07
N HIS A 118 13.22 -15.69 3.93
CA HIS A 118 12.16 -16.70 3.86
C HIS A 118 12.49 -17.99 4.60
N THR A 119 13.75 -18.37 4.74
CA THR A 119 14.10 -19.51 5.59
C THR A 119 13.75 -19.24 7.05
N ASP A 120 13.98 -18.04 7.55
CA ASP A 120 13.68 -17.69 8.93
C ASP A 120 12.18 -17.43 9.14
N LEU A 121 11.53 -16.76 8.17
CA LEU A 121 10.08 -16.53 8.20
C LEU A 121 9.29 -17.85 8.09
N ASP A 122 9.79 -18.82 7.32
CA ASP A 122 9.16 -20.15 7.18
C ASP A 122 9.18 -20.93 8.51
N LYS A 123 10.27 -20.89 9.26
CA LYS A 123 10.32 -21.44 10.62
C LYS A 123 9.29 -20.75 11.54
N ALA A 124 9.18 -19.42 11.46
CA ALA A 124 8.24 -18.66 12.27
C ALA A 124 6.77 -19.02 11.93
N VAL A 125 6.43 -19.12 10.64
CA VAL A 125 5.06 -19.46 10.21
C VAL A 125 4.69 -20.90 10.57
N LEU A 126 5.59 -21.86 10.45
CA LEU A 126 5.35 -23.24 10.86
C LEU A 126 5.14 -23.35 12.37
N THR A 127 5.91 -22.60 13.17
CA THR A 127 5.72 -22.53 14.63
C THR A 127 4.36 -21.91 14.98
N ALA A 128 3.99 -20.82 14.30
CA ALA A 128 2.69 -20.18 14.50
C ALA A 128 1.52 -21.11 14.11
N ALA A 129 1.64 -21.79 12.97
CA ALA A 129 0.65 -22.76 12.50
C ALA A 129 0.46 -23.90 13.50
N GLN A 130 1.55 -24.46 14.04
CA GLN A 130 1.50 -25.50 15.06
C GLN A 130 0.83 -24.97 16.35
N THR A 131 1.20 -23.79 16.83
CA THR A 131 0.62 -23.17 18.03
C THR A 131 -0.89 -22.94 17.88
N LEU A 132 -1.34 -22.58 16.68
CA LEU A 132 -2.74 -22.26 16.39
C LEU A 132 -3.53 -23.47 15.85
N ASN A 133 -2.90 -24.64 15.73
CA ASN A 133 -3.47 -25.86 15.14
C ASN A 133 -4.07 -25.59 13.76
N LEU A 134 -3.26 -24.99 12.87
CA LEU A 134 -3.62 -24.66 11.49
C LEU A 134 -2.90 -25.57 10.49
N ASP A 135 -3.65 -26.11 9.56
CA ASP A 135 -3.08 -26.76 8.38
C ASP A 135 -2.54 -25.70 7.41
N VAL A 136 -1.32 -25.94 6.92
CA VAL A 136 -0.66 -25.04 5.96
C VAL A 136 -0.19 -25.81 4.73
N PRO A 137 -0.09 -25.16 3.55
CA PRO A 137 0.38 -25.79 2.33
C PRO A 137 1.77 -26.43 2.46
N SER A 138 2.00 -27.50 1.74
CA SER A 138 3.31 -28.16 1.59
C SER A 138 3.98 -27.86 0.25
N GLU A 139 3.22 -27.32 -0.72
CA GLU A 139 3.66 -27.02 -2.08
C GLU A 139 3.24 -25.60 -2.49
N PRO A 140 3.97 -24.95 -3.42
CA PRO A 140 3.57 -23.68 -4.00
C PRO A 140 2.21 -23.79 -4.70
N SER A 141 1.47 -22.69 -4.78
CA SER A 141 0.25 -22.62 -5.58
C SER A 141 0.56 -22.81 -7.08
N ALA A 142 -0.45 -23.18 -7.88
CA ALA A 142 -0.28 -23.31 -9.33
C ALA A 142 0.28 -22.04 -9.99
N GLN A 143 -0.13 -20.84 -9.52
CA GLN A 143 0.43 -19.58 -9.99
C GLN A 143 1.92 -19.44 -9.67
N GLN A 144 2.33 -19.80 -8.46
CA GLN A 144 3.73 -19.73 -8.02
C GLN A 144 4.60 -20.77 -8.73
N GLN A 145 4.06 -21.96 -9.00
CA GLN A 145 4.72 -22.97 -9.84
C GLN A 145 4.97 -22.41 -11.24
N GLY A 146 3.96 -21.77 -11.86
CA GLY A 146 4.12 -21.13 -13.16
C GLY A 146 5.15 -19.97 -13.16
N TRP A 147 5.31 -19.26 -12.06
CA TRP A 147 6.38 -18.27 -11.91
C TRP A 147 7.77 -18.91 -11.83
N LEU A 148 7.89 -20.02 -11.09
CA LEU A 148 9.14 -20.78 -11.02
C LEU A 148 9.53 -21.36 -12.38
N GLU A 149 8.57 -21.88 -13.16
CA GLU A 149 8.80 -22.36 -14.52
C GLU A 149 9.30 -21.24 -15.45
N GLN A 150 8.69 -20.04 -15.39
CA GLN A 150 9.14 -18.87 -16.16
C GLN A 150 10.58 -18.46 -15.79
N LEU A 151 10.88 -18.41 -14.47
CA LEU A 151 12.22 -18.11 -13.99
C LEU A 151 13.23 -19.18 -14.40
N ASP A 152 12.82 -20.46 -14.41
CA ASP A 152 13.72 -21.55 -14.82
C ASP A 152 14.05 -21.49 -16.30
N ALA A 153 13.12 -21.17 -17.16
CA ALA A 153 13.30 -21.03 -18.60
C ALA A 153 14.18 -19.83 -19.00
N ALA A 154 14.10 -18.71 -18.26
CA ALA A 154 14.80 -17.47 -18.58
C ALA A 154 16.29 -17.53 -18.23
N GLN A 155 17.13 -16.76 -18.96
CA GLN A 155 18.59 -16.70 -18.77
C GLN A 155 19.10 -15.25 -18.86
N GLY A 156 20.25 -14.98 -18.23
CA GLY A 156 20.93 -13.70 -18.37
C GLY A 156 20.08 -12.52 -17.93
N GLY A 157 20.07 -11.45 -18.73
CA GLY A 157 19.29 -10.23 -18.41
C GLY A 157 17.78 -10.45 -18.40
N GLU A 158 17.26 -11.40 -19.18
CA GLU A 158 15.84 -11.77 -19.15
C GLU A 158 15.44 -12.38 -17.81
N PHE A 159 16.26 -13.28 -17.27
CA PHE A 159 16.07 -13.82 -15.94
C PHE A 159 16.06 -12.71 -14.88
N ASP A 160 17.04 -11.82 -14.94
CA ASP A 160 17.17 -10.72 -13.97
C ASP A 160 15.93 -9.81 -13.99
N GLU A 161 15.44 -9.44 -15.17
CA GLU A 161 14.21 -8.63 -15.29
C GLU A 161 12.97 -9.37 -14.77
N LEU A 162 12.77 -10.63 -15.15
CA LEU A 162 11.65 -11.43 -14.69
C LEU A 162 11.68 -11.60 -13.18
N PHE A 163 12.83 -11.97 -12.62
CA PHE A 163 13.04 -12.12 -11.20
C PHE A 163 12.64 -10.86 -10.43
N ALA A 164 13.24 -9.71 -10.79
CA ALA A 164 12.98 -8.46 -10.09
C ALA A 164 11.48 -8.07 -10.13
N ASN A 165 10.82 -8.21 -11.28
CA ASN A 165 9.45 -7.75 -11.45
C ASN A 165 8.41 -8.70 -10.86
N ILE A 166 8.56 -10.01 -11.01
CA ILE A 166 7.64 -11.00 -10.41
C ILE A 166 7.71 -10.92 -8.88
N LEU A 167 8.93 -10.96 -8.32
CA LEU A 167 9.11 -10.92 -6.87
C LEU A 167 8.63 -9.58 -6.29
N ARG A 168 8.99 -8.44 -6.91
CA ARG A 168 8.54 -7.13 -6.42
C ARG A 168 7.02 -6.99 -6.44
N SER A 169 6.34 -7.48 -7.47
CA SER A 169 4.88 -7.49 -7.55
C SER A 169 4.25 -8.35 -6.45
N ALA A 170 4.75 -9.56 -6.24
CA ALA A 170 4.27 -10.47 -5.19
C ALA A 170 4.45 -9.86 -3.79
N HIS A 171 5.61 -9.25 -3.51
CA HIS A 171 5.89 -8.56 -2.25
C HIS A 171 4.93 -7.38 -2.00
N GLY A 172 4.62 -6.58 -3.03
CA GLY A 172 3.65 -5.49 -2.91
C GLY A 172 2.26 -5.97 -2.50
N GLN A 173 1.81 -7.11 -3.05
CA GLN A 173 0.52 -7.70 -2.72
C GLN A 173 0.47 -8.24 -1.28
N VAL A 174 1.50 -8.98 -0.87
CA VAL A 174 1.55 -9.52 0.50
C VAL A 174 1.74 -8.43 1.54
N PHE A 175 2.47 -7.36 1.23
CA PHE A 175 2.65 -6.21 2.12
C PHE A 175 1.33 -5.57 2.55
N ALA A 176 0.37 -5.44 1.62
CA ALA A 176 -0.96 -4.94 1.92
C ALA A 176 -1.69 -5.84 2.93
N VAL A 177 -1.59 -7.16 2.79
CA VAL A 177 -2.19 -8.13 3.73
C VAL A 177 -1.51 -8.06 5.09
N VAL A 178 -0.18 -7.98 5.13
CA VAL A 178 0.59 -7.79 6.39
C VAL A 178 0.11 -6.55 7.13
N ALA A 179 -0.08 -5.42 6.42
CA ALA A 179 -0.55 -4.18 7.03
C ALA A 179 -1.96 -4.33 7.62
N GLN A 180 -2.89 -4.98 6.90
CA GLN A 180 -4.26 -5.24 7.39
C GLN A 180 -4.25 -6.11 8.65
N VAL A 181 -3.54 -7.23 8.62
CA VAL A 181 -3.42 -8.13 9.77
C VAL A 181 -2.79 -7.42 10.95
N ARG A 182 -1.70 -6.69 10.71
CA ARG A 182 -0.99 -5.95 11.77
C ARG A 182 -1.84 -4.88 12.43
N ALA A 183 -2.76 -4.26 11.67
CA ALA A 183 -3.68 -3.25 12.19
C ALA A 183 -4.85 -3.84 12.99
N GLY A 184 -5.36 -5.05 12.65
CA GLY A 184 -6.63 -5.55 13.16
C GLY A 184 -6.53 -6.78 14.07
N THR A 185 -5.51 -7.63 13.94
CA THR A 185 -5.46 -8.89 14.68
C THR A 185 -5.41 -8.70 16.20
N GLN A 186 -6.23 -9.45 16.91
CA GLN A 186 -6.22 -9.53 18.36
C GLN A 186 -5.44 -10.76 18.87
N ASN A 187 -4.98 -11.64 17.98
CA ASN A 187 -4.18 -12.80 18.29
C ASN A 187 -2.70 -12.42 18.40
N SER A 188 -2.07 -12.67 19.56
CA SER A 188 -0.68 -12.29 19.80
C SER A 188 0.31 -13.07 18.92
N THR A 189 0.10 -14.38 18.70
CA THR A 189 0.94 -15.20 17.81
C THR A 189 0.92 -14.67 16.38
N ILE A 190 -0.26 -14.30 15.87
CA ILE A 190 -0.41 -13.69 14.54
C ILE A 190 0.25 -12.32 14.49
N ARG A 191 0.14 -11.51 15.54
CA ARG A 191 0.78 -10.18 15.60
C ARG A 191 2.29 -10.27 15.53
N ASP A 192 2.86 -11.25 16.23
CA ASP A 192 4.31 -11.47 16.21
C ASP A 192 4.78 -11.95 14.83
N LEU A 193 4.07 -12.89 14.23
CA LEU A 193 4.33 -13.33 12.85
C LEU A 193 4.20 -12.17 11.85
N ALA A 194 3.16 -11.34 11.98
CA ALA A 194 2.97 -10.19 11.10
C ALA A 194 4.07 -9.13 11.27
N SER A 195 4.60 -8.96 12.48
CA SER A 195 5.75 -8.07 12.73
C SER A 195 7.01 -8.57 12.06
N THR A 196 7.29 -9.86 12.15
CA THR A 196 8.42 -10.52 11.47
C THR A 196 8.27 -10.41 9.96
N ALA A 197 7.09 -10.78 9.42
CA ALA A 197 6.80 -10.69 8.00
C ALA A 197 6.94 -9.27 7.45
N ASN A 198 6.50 -8.25 8.21
CA ASN A 198 6.65 -6.85 7.81
C ASN A 198 8.11 -6.45 7.57
N GLY A 199 9.00 -6.82 8.47
CA GLY A 199 10.43 -6.55 8.32
C GLY A 199 11.04 -7.26 7.11
N THR A 200 10.75 -8.56 6.96
CA THR A 200 11.23 -9.39 5.85
C THR A 200 10.73 -8.88 4.50
N VAL A 201 9.43 -8.59 4.38
CA VAL A 201 8.84 -8.11 3.11
C VAL A 201 9.39 -6.75 2.71
N LEU A 202 9.57 -5.82 3.67
CA LEU A 202 10.13 -4.50 3.38
C LEU A 202 11.59 -4.59 2.95
N ASP A 203 12.41 -5.43 3.61
CA ASP A 203 13.80 -5.68 3.22
C ASP A 203 13.87 -6.22 1.78
N HIS A 204 13.05 -7.22 1.46
CA HIS A 204 13.01 -7.80 0.11
C HIS A 204 12.54 -6.81 -0.95
N MET A 205 11.56 -5.95 -0.64
CA MET A 205 11.16 -4.88 -1.56
C MET A 205 12.32 -3.95 -1.87
N ASN A 206 13.07 -3.53 -0.85
CA ASN A 206 14.21 -2.64 -1.00
C ASN A 206 15.31 -3.26 -1.86
N VAL A 207 15.75 -4.48 -1.56
CA VAL A 207 16.82 -5.12 -2.33
C VAL A 207 16.42 -5.47 -3.78
N LEU A 208 15.12 -5.72 -4.03
CA LEU A 208 14.60 -5.88 -5.39
C LEU A 208 14.60 -4.55 -6.15
N GLU A 209 14.22 -3.45 -5.51
CA GLU A 209 14.24 -2.10 -6.07
C GLU A 209 15.69 -1.63 -6.35
N ASP A 210 16.64 -1.98 -5.48
CA ASP A 210 18.07 -1.69 -5.63
C ASP A 210 18.68 -2.36 -6.87
N THR A 211 18.07 -3.41 -7.42
CA THR A 211 18.47 -3.98 -8.72
C THR A 211 18.33 -3.01 -9.89
N GLN A 212 17.53 -1.95 -9.76
CA GLN A 212 17.13 -0.98 -10.80
C GLN A 212 16.39 -1.62 -12.00
N LEU A 213 15.87 -2.83 -11.85
CA LEU A 213 15.17 -3.58 -12.92
C LEU A 213 13.65 -3.54 -12.74
N VAL A 214 13.16 -3.01 -11.60
CA VAL A 214 11.72 -2.95 -11.30
C VAL A 214 11.03 -1.92 -12.18
N LYS A 215 9.98 -2.35 -12.87
CA LYS A 215 9.13 -1.52 -13.75
C LYS A 215 7.90 -1.06 -12.97
N PHE A 216 8.03 0.05 -12.24
CA PHE A 216 6.98 0.57 -11.36
C PHE A 216 5.66 0.92 -12.07
N ASP A 217 5.75 1.35 -13.33
CA ASP A 217 4.59 1.62 -14.19
C ASP A 217 3.71 0.38 -14.44
N LYS A 218 4.29 -0.81 -14.32
CA LYS A 218 3.58 -2.09 -14.47
C LYS A 218 3.05 -2.67 -13.17
N LEU A 219 3.55 -2.23 -12.00
CA LEU A 219 3.14 -2.75 -10.70
C LEU A 219 1.72 -2.30 -10.30
N THR A 220 1.29 -1.11 -10.76
CA THR A 220 -0.02 -0.52 -10.42
C THR A 220 -1.17 -1.08 -11.25
N ALA A 221 -0.89 -1.87 -12.28
CA ALA A 221 -1.89 -2.40 -13.20
C ALA A 221 -2.60 -3.68 -12.73
N GLN A 222 -2.20 -4.25 -11.59
CA GLN A 222 -2.91 -5.42 -11.06
C GLN A 222 -4.05 -4.97 -10.15
N PRO A 223 -5.32 -5.21 -10.54
CA PRO A 223 -6.45 -4.94 -9.67
C PRO A 223 -6.31 -5.81 -8.42
N THR A 224 -6.46 -5.19 -7.26
CA THR A 224 -6.78 -5.88 -6.00
C THR A 224 -8.19 -6.47 -6.15
N GLY A 225 -8.32 -7.42 -7.06
CA GLY A 225 -9.56 -8.07 -7.40
C GLY A 225 -9.76 -9.28 -6.51
N SER A 226 -10.41 -9.09 -5.38
CA SER A 226 -11.32 -10.10 -4.89
C SER A 226 -12.46 -10.19 -5.90
N ALA A 227 -12.29 -11.01 -6.94
CA ALA A 227 -13.42 -11.48 -7.72
C ALA A 227 -14.21 -12.44 -6.81
N ALA A 228 -15.24 -11.93 -6.17
CA ALA A 228 -16.31 -12.76 -5.65
C ALA A 228 -16.80 -13.66 -6.80
N PRO A 229 -16.98 -14.98 -6.59
CA PRO A 229 -17.53 -15.83 -7.62
C PRO A 229 -18.92 -15.30 -8.00
N SER A 230 -19.06 -14.89 -9.26
CA SER A 230 -20.36 -14.57 -9.84
C SER A 230 -21.23 -15.83 -9.70
N ALA A 231 -22.22 -15.75 -8.80
CA ALA A 231 -23.26 -16.75 -8.74
C ALA A 231 -23.96 -16.75 -10.10
N SER A 232 -23.70 -17.77 -10.90
CA SER A 232 -24.45 -18.05 -12.12
C SER A 232 -25.90 -18.27 -11.73
N ARG A 233 -26.76 -17.30 -12.05
CA ARG A 233 -28.21 -17.49 -12.02
C ARG A 233 -28.56 -18.58 -13.01
N SER A 234 -28.89 -19.75 -12.49
CA SER A 234 -29.61 -20.75 -13.29
C SER A 234 -30.93 -20.16 -13.80
N PRO A 235 -31.26 -20.34 -15.07
CA PRO A 235 -32.58 -19.92 -15.58
C PRO A 235 -33.64 -20.83 -14.94
N ALA A 236 -34.73 -20.19 -14.47
CA ALA A 236 -35.92 -20.87 -13.96
C ALA A 236 -36.55 -21.74 -15.05
N PRO A 237 -37.08 -22.95 -14.73
CA PRO A 237 -37.79 -23.76 -15.71
C PRO A 237 -39.08 -23.07 -16.15
N ALA A 238 -39.27 -23.01 -17.46
CA ALA A 238 -40.50 -22.51 -18.09
C ALA A 238 -41.67 -23.39 -17.67
N GLY A 239 -42.68 -22.77 -17.09
CA GLY A 239 -43.94 -23.43 -16.76
C GLY A 239 -44.64 -23.91 -18.01
N SER A 240 -44.92 -25.20 -18.05
CA SER A 240 -45.80 -25.87 -19.02
C SER A 240 -47.25 -25.60 -18.62
N SER A 241 -47.94 -24.84 -19.45
CA SER A 241 -49.41 -24.76 -19.43
C SER A 241 -50.04 -26.04 -19.99
N ARG A 242 -50.86 -26.66 -19.20
CA ARG A 242 -52.08 -27.37 -19.61
C ARG A 242 -53.08 -27.37 -18.45
#